data_8440a5f402a5a7031ac750761647ebdf
#
_entry.id   8440a5f402a5a7031ac750761647ebdf
#
_cell.length_a   1.000
_cell.length_b   1.000
_cell.length_c   1.000
_cell.angle_alpha   90.00
_cell.angle_beta   90.00
_cell.angle_gamma   90.00
#
_symmetry.space_group_name_H-M   'P 1'
#
loop_
_entity.id
_entity.type
_entity.pdbx_description
1 polymer ?
#
loop_
_entity_poly.entity_id
_entity_poly.type
_entity_poly.pdbx_seq_one_letter_code
_entity_poly.pdbx_strand_id
1 'polypeptide(L)' 'MVEGHTDKRPINTFKFPSNWELSTARANSVLKLLLDIGFAPDRLAAAGYGEFYPISNGDTDSDYQQNRRIELKLTSR' A
#
# COMPACT_ATOMS: atom_id res chain seq x y z
N MET A 1 -9.25 0.38 -7.06
CA MET A 1 -8.62 0.80 -5.79
C MET A 1 -7.22 0.22 -5.68
N VAL A 2 -6.26 1.07 -5.41
CA VAL A 2 -4.89 0.66 -5.13
C VAL A 2 -4.68 0.74 -3.62
N GLU A 3 -4.35 -0.39 -2.99
CA GLU A 3 -4.17 -0.46 -1.54
C GLU A 3 -2.72 -0.72 -1.19
N GLY A 4 -2.15 0.14 -0.36
CA GLY A 4 -0.80 -0.05 0.16
C GLY A 4 -0.84 -0.63 1.56
N HIS A 5 0.04 -1.60 1.82
CA HIS A 5 0.14 -2.29 3.11
C HIS A 5 1.60 -2.36 3.53
N THR A 6 1.84 -2.34 4.83
CA THR A 6 3.17 -2.47 5.41
C THR A 6 3.23 -3.67 6.35
N ASP A 7 4.43 -4.05 6.77
CA ASP A 7 4.57 -4.95 7.90
C ASP A 7 4.36 -4.19 9.21
N LYS A 8 4.39 -4.90 10.33
CA LYS A 8 4.08 -4.33 11.65
C LYS A 8 5.25 -3.62 12.31
N ARG A 9 6.45 -3.66 11.72
CA ARG A 9 7.60 -2.98 12.30
C ARG A 9 7.39 -1.48 12.21
N PRO A 10 7.55 -0.75 13.32
CA PRO A 10 7.34 0.69 13.29
C PRO A 10 8.37 1.38 12.42
N ILE A 11 7.94 2.44 11.75
CA ILE A 11 8.82 3.30 10.99
C ILE A 11 8.62 4.74 11.47
N ASN A 12 9.72 5.47 11.56
CA ASN A 12 9.67 6.88 11.90
C ASN A 12 10.88 7.55 11.27
N THR A 13 10.73 7.99 10.03
CA THR A 13 11.77 8.70 9.30
C THR A 13 11.26 10.09 8.92
N PHE A 14 12.17 10.95 8.50
CA PHE A 14 11.80 12.29 8.04
C PHE A 14 10.75 12.23 6.92
N LYS A 15 10.92 11.30 6.00
CA LYS A 15 10.03 11.17 4.85
C LYS A 15 8.74 10.43 5.20
N PHE A 16 8.82 9.45 6.09
CA PHE A 16 7.68 8.61 6.47
C PHE A 16 7.59 8.52 7.98
N PRO A 17 6.83 9.43 8.62
CA PRO A 17 6.71 9.42 10.08
C PRO A 17 6.04 8.17 10.63
N SER A 18 5.20 7.49 9.84
CA SER A 18 4.53 6.26 10.27
C SER A 18 4.25 5.35 9.08
N ASN A 19 3.76 4.15 9.35
CA ASN A 19 3.35 3.22 8.31
C ASN A 19 2.13 3.73 7.51
N TRP A 20 1.36 4.64 8.08
CA TRP A 20 0.27 5.28 7.34
C TRP A 20 0.80 6.07 6.14
N GLU A 21 1.78 6.93 6.35
CA GLU A 21 2.37 7.71 5.27
C GLU A 21 3.09 6.83 4.27
N LEU A 22 3.81 5.82 4.75
CA LEU A 22 4.54 4.91 3.87
C LEU A 22 3.59 4.13 2.97
N SER A 23 2.53 3.54 3.53
CA SER A 23 1.58 2.75 2.73
C SER A 23 0.83 3.62 1.73
N THR A 24 0.46 4.83 2.13
CA THR A 24 -0.22 5.79 1.24
C THR A 24 0.69 6.22 0.10
N ALA A 25 1.96 6.51 0.39
CA ALA A 25 2.92 6.91 -0.63
C ALA A 25 3.15 5.81 -1.66
N ARG A 26 3.24 4.55 -1.20
CA ARG A 26 3.41 3.41 -2.10
C ARG A 26 2.18 3.21 -2.98
N ALA A 27 0.99 3.31 -2.41
CA ALA A 27 -0.25 3.20 -3.19
C ALA A 27 -0.32 4.30 -4.24
N ASN A 28 0.04 5.53 -3.89
CA ASN A 28 0.05 6.65 -4.83
C ASN A 28 1.06 6.44 -5.96
N SER A 29 2.21 5.86 -5.68
CA SER A 29 3.22 5.58 -6.71
C SER A 29 2.68 4.60 -7.76
N VAL A 30 1.98 3.57 -7.31
CA VAL A 30 1.36 2.61 -8.23
C VAL A 30 0.22 3.26 -9.00
N LEU A 31 -0.60 4.08 -8.34
CA LEU A 31 -1.68 4.79 -9.01
C LEU A 31 -1.15 5.67 -10.14
N LYS A 32 -0.07 6.40 -9.92
CA LYS A 32 0.54 7.25 -10.96
C LYS A 32 1.05 6.41 -12.14
N LEU A 33 1.61 5.25 -11.85
CA LEU A 33 2.04 4.33 -12.90
C LEU A 33 0.86 3.87 -13.75
N LEU A 34 -0.27 3.55 -13.12
CA LEU A 34 -1.48 3.14 -13.83
C LEU A 34 -2.02 4.28 -14.71
N LEU A 35 -1.96 5.52 -14.24
CA LEU A 35 -2.34 6.68 -15.05
C LEU A 35 -1.43 6.79 -16.29
N ASP A 36 -0.13 6.59 -16.11
CA ASP A 36 0.84 6.70 -17.21
C ASP A 36 0.59 5.65 -18.30
N ILE A 37 0.10 4.47 -17.93
CA ILE A 37 -0.17 3.42 -18.91
C ILE A 37 -1.60 3.45 -19.46
N GLY A 38 -2.40 4.47 -19.09
CA GLY A 38 -3.64 4.76 -19.78
C GLY A 38 -4.94 4.45 -19.04
N PHE A 39 -4.87 4.10 -17.74
CA PHE A 39 -6.10 3.90 -16.98
C PHE A 39 -6.82 5.24 -16.77
N ALA A 40 -8.14 5.20 -16.79
CA ALA A 40 -8.96 6.40 -16.64
C ALA A 40 -8.87 6.93 -15.20
N PRO A 41 -8.58 8.23 -15.00
CA PRO A 41 -8.40 8.79 -13.65
C PRO A 41 -9.64 8.69 -12.77
N ASP A 42 -10.82 8.77 -13.34
CA ASP A 42 -12.08 8.70 -12.59
C ASP A 42 -12.40 7.31 -12.07
N ARG A 43 -11.59 6.31 -12.46
CA ARG A 43 -11.72 4.93 -12.00
C ARG A 43 -10.64 4.50 -11.02
N LEU A 44 -9.77 5.41 -10.65
CA LEU A 44 -8.64 5.11 -9.78
C LEU A 44 -8.80 5.78 -8.42
N ALA A 45 -8.42 5.05 -7.40
CA ALA A 45 -8.29 5.58 -6.05
C ALA A 45 -7.13 4.85 -5.37
N ALA A 46 -6.48 5.54 -4.44
CA ALA A 46 -5.39 4.97 -3.67
C ALA A 46 -5.70 5.10 -2.18
N ALA A 47 -5.35 4.08 -1.41
CA ALA A 47 -5.54 4.08 0.03
C ALA A 47 -4.36 3.39 0.72
N GLY A 48 -3.91 3.96 1.84
CA GLY A 48 -2.91 3.36 2.68
C GLY A 48 -3.56 2.77 3.91
N TYR A 49 -3.33 1.49 4.15
CA TYR A 49 -3.91 0.77 5.29
C TYR A 49 -2.91 0.54 6.42
N GLY A 50 -1.64 0.96 6.23
CA GLY A 50 -0.63 0.74 7.24
C GLY A 50 -0.39 -0.74 7.48
N GLU A 51 -0.22 -1.11 8.76
CA GLU A 51 0.11 -2.47 9.17
C GLU A 51 -1.12 -3.29 9.58
N PHE A 52 -2.32 -2.74 9.46
CA PHE A 52 -3.50 -3.24 10.18
C PHE A 52 -4.28 -4.32 9.44
N TYR A 53 -3.86 -4.72 8.24
CA TYR A 53 -4.49 -5.79 7.47
C TYR A 53 -3.45 -6.81 7.02
N PRO A 54 -2.77 -7.49 7.97
CA PRO A 54 -1.74 -8.45 7.61
C PRO A 54 -2.32 -9.69 6.97
N ILE A 55 -1.59 -10.27 6.01
CA ILE A 55 -1.91 -11.58 5.46
C ILE A 55 -1.08 -12.67 6.13
N SER A 56 -0.06 -12.27 6.89
CA SER A 56 0.77 -13.20 7.66
C SER A 56 1.00 -12.60 9.04
N ASN A 57 0.75 -13.38 10.09
CA ASN A 57 0.76 -12.87 11.46
C ASN A 57 2.04 -13.18 12.23
N GLY A 58 3.05 -13.78 11.59
CA GLY A 58 4.29 -14.11 12.25
C GLY A 58 5.28 -12.95 12.32
N ASP A 59 6.46 -13.25 12.85
CA ASP A 59 7.52 -12.28 13.07
C ASP A 59 8.78 -12.56 12.26
N THR A 60 8.71 -13.46 11.29
CA THR A 60 9.86 -13.77 10.43
C THR A 60 9.97 -12.76 9.29
N ASP A 61 11.15 -12.69 8.68
CA ASP A 61 11.36 -11.84 7.51
C ASP A 61 10.40 -12.20 6.38
N SER A 62 10.09 -13.48 6.23
CA SER A 62 9.12 -13.93 5.24
C SER A 62 7.73 -13.38 5.52
N ASP A 63 7.30 -13.38 6.78
CA ASP A 63 6.01 -12.81 7.17
C ASP A 63 5.97 -11.31 6.87
N TYR A 64 7.02 -10.59 7.21
CA TYR A 64 7.10 -9.15 6.95
C TYR A 64 7.06 -8.87 5.45
N GLN A 65 7.76 -9.65 4.66
CA GLN A 65 7.79 -9.46 3.21
C GLN A 65 6.41 -9.66 2.59
N GLN A 66 5.66 -10.66 3.05
CA GLN A 66 4.30 -10.90 2.57
C GLN A 66 3.37 -9.73 2.90
N ASN A 67 3.57 -9.09 4.04
CA ASN A 67 2.72 -7.97 4.46
C ASN A 67 3.05 -6.66 3.74
N ARG A 68 4.30 -6.49 3.29
CA ARG A 68 4.71 -5.31 2.49
C ARG A 68 4.26 -5.52 1.05
N ARG A 69 3.05 -5.07 0.75
CA ARG A 69 2.46 -5.35 -0.55
C ARG A 69 1.56 -4.24 -1.05
N ILE A 70 1.29 -4.28 -2.33
CA ILE A 70 0.25 -3.50 -2.99
C ILE A 70 -0.83 -4.47 -3.45
N GLU A 71 -2.08 -4.16 -3.17
CA GLU A 71 -3.21 -4.92 -3.69
C GLU A 71 -4.03 -4.05 -4.63
N LEU A 72 -4.41 -4.61 -5.76
CA LEU A 72 -5.29 -3.95 -6.71
C LEU A 72 -6.67 -4.58 -6.57
N LYS A 73 -7.65 -3.75 -6.24
CA LYS A 73 -9.03 -4.19 -6.07
C LYS A 73 -9.88 -3.63 -7.20
N LEU A 74 -10.56 -4.50 -7.91
CA LEU A 74 -11.52 -4.08 -8.91
C LEU A 74 -12.83 -3.75 -8.21
N THR A 75 -13.36 -2.57 -8.50
CA THR A 75 -14.64 -2.15 -7.97
C THR A 75 -15.59 -1.86 -9.11
N SER A 76 -16.83 -2.22 -8.91
CA SER A 76 -17.93 -1.93 -9.81
C SER A 76 -18.52 -0.57 -9.46
N ARG A 77 -18.81 0.23 -10.46
CA ARG A 77 -19.44 1.53 -10.25
C ARG A 77 -20.62 1.70 -11.16
#